data_ff97d2d417fa02b4344cfd20ce35341b
#
_entry.id   ff97d2d417fa02b4344cfd20ce35341b
#
_cell.length_a   1.000
_cell.length_b   1.000
_cell.length_c   1.000
_cell.angle_alpha   90.00
_cell.angle_beta   90.00
_cell.angle_gamma   90.00
#
_symmetry.space_group_name_H-M   'P 1'
#
loop_
_entity.id
_entity.type
_entity.pdbx_description
1 polymer ?
#
loop_
_entity_poly.entity_id
_entity_poly.type
_entity_poly.pdbx_seq_one_letter_code
_entity_poly.pdbx_strand_id
1 'polypeptide(L)'
;MLIGDAGSISRLRPDPVLETLMAHVDKDQESAIVFLGDNIYPRGLPPKNHLLRKDAEDTLKAYKESLKDYHGKVVFISGNHDWNKGRKDGYDYIIRQEKYLEELFCKDILLPSNGCPGPSVVQINDEVCLILINTQWWLQPGFRPIGKQFGCSVSSEEEFFQQLVKTLDANRHKRIIVAGHAPVYSYAIHGGRYKLRHHMFPLTIYHKRAYLPLPLIGSLLPLYRKYFGAREDIAHPRYRNLRHKLKDIFKQYPGLIYASGHEHNLQHIVKDHNHFLISGAGSKLKYVLQDGKNLRFGLKEYGFFKLKCDEGGKITAAVWVVSKGNPAGKLMYKTELS
;
A
#
# COMPACT_ATOMS: atom_id res chain seq x y z
N MET A 1 2.32 -8.51 9.54
CA MET A 1 2.20 -7.05 9.71
C MET A 1 2.02 -6.38 8.35
N LEU A 2 1.14 -5.38 8.25
CA LEU A 2 0.87 -4.62 7.02
C LEU A 2 1.14 -3.15 7.28
N ILE A 3 2.11 -2.55 6.61
CA ILE A 3 2.48 -1.14 6.75
C ILE A 3 2.78 -0.53 5.39
N GLY A 4 2.17 0.57 5.05
CA GLY A 4 2.41 1.32 3.81
C GLY A 4 2.79 2.77 4.08
N ASP A 5 3.29 3.46 3.03
CA ASP A 5 3.58 4.88 3.07
C ASP A 5 4.58 5.28 4.20
N ALA A 6 5.51 4.37 4.49
CA ALA A 6 6.50 4.53 5.54
C ALA A 6 7.79 5.25 5.09
N GLY A 7 7.87 5.64 3.83
CA GLY A 7 9.08 6.17 3.19
C GLY A 7 9.58 7.55 3.63
N SER A 8 8.94 8.19 4.61
CA SER A 8 9.47 9.40 5.28
C SER A 8 9.94 9.04 6.69
N ILE A 9 10.81 8.06 6.81
CA ILE A 9 11.36 7.67 8.10
C ILE A 9 11.96 8.89 8.80
N SER A 10 11.57 9.08 10.04
CA SER A 10 12.06 10.17 10.88
C SER A 10 13.59 10.14 10.95
N ARG A 11 14.23 11.32 10.87
CA ARG A 11 15.67 11.44 11.21
C ARG A 11 15.92 11.18 12.70
N LEU A 12 14.86 11.19 13.51
CA LEU A 12 14.89 10.70 14.86
C LEU A 12 14.93 9.16 14.81
N ARG A 13 15.92 8.60 15.38
CA ARG A 13 16.08 7.15 15.45
C ARG A 13 15.91 6.67 16.90
N PRO A 14 15.16 5.60 17.14
CA PRO A 14 14.38 4.78 16.19
C PRO A 14 13.13 5.50 15.63
N ASP A 15 12.64 5.05 14.46
CA ASP A 15 11.35 5.53 13.91
C ASP A 15 10.19 4.99 14.75
N PRO A 16 9.31 5.86 15.31
CA PRO A 16 8.30 5.43 16.27
C PRO A 16 7.29 4.40 15.72
N VAL A 17 6.99 4.43 14.41
CA VAL A 17 6.05 3.46 13.82
C VAL A 17 6.70 2.10 13.67
N LEU A 18 7.96 2.06 13.22
CA LEU A 18 8.72 0.82 13.11
C LEU A 18 9.04 0.23 14.49
N GLU A 19 9.34 1.08 15.49
CA GLU A 19 9.54 0.64 16.87
C GLU A 19 8.26 -0.02 17.42
N THR A 20 7.10 0.64 17.26
CA THR A 20 5.82 0.07 17.65
C THR A 20 5.52 -1.24 16.89
N LEU A 21 5.82 -1.29 15.58
CA LEU A 21 5.62 -2.51 14.79
C LEU A 21 6.49 -3.66 15.33
N MET A 22 7.75 -3.40 15.61
CA MET A 22 8.68 -4.41 16.13
C MET A 22 8.33 -4.89 17.54
N ALA A 23 7.65 -4.07 18.35
CA ALA A 23 7.12 -4.47 19.64
C ALA A 23 5.94 -5.48 19.54
N HIS A 24 5.31 -5.58 18.35
CA HIS A 24 4.15 -6.45 18.13
C HIS A 24 4.38 -7.55 17.11
N VAL A 25 5.51 -7.56 16.40
CA VAL A 25 5.79 -8.61 15.44
C VAL A 25 6.15 -9.92 16.15
N ASP A 26 5.57 -11.02 15.70
CA ASP A 26 6.01 -12.34 16.10
C ASP A 26 7.33 -12.63 15.35
N LYS A 27 8.40 -12.98 16.08
CA LYS A 27 9.76 -13.05 15.51
C LYS A 27 10.07 -14.40 14.86
N ASP A 28 9.11 -15.30 14.80
CA ASP A 28 9.24 -16.61 14.19
C ASP A 28 9.22 -16.55 12.64
N GLN A 29 9.62 -17.67 12.01
CA GLN A 29 9.74 -17.78 10.56
C GLN A 29 8.39 -17.80 9.84
N GLU A 30 7.29 -18.08 10.54
CA GLU A 30 5.94 -18.13 9.98
C GLU A 30 5.25 -16.76 9.97
N SER A 31 5.96 -15.72 10.34
CA SER A 31 5.46 -14.35 10.32
C SER A 31 5.96 -13.58 9.09
N ALA A 32 5.24 -12.50 8.74
CA ALA A 32 5.65 -11.61 7.65
C ALA A 32 5.41 -10.13 7.97
N ILE A 33 6.33 -9.28 7.51
CA ILE A 33 6.16 -7.84 7.43
C ILE A 33 6.05 -7.45 5.95
N VAL A 34 4.90 -6.87 5.58
CA VAL A 34 4.63 -6.43 4.20
C VAL A 34 4.60 -4.91 4.15
N PHE A 35 5.58 -4.33 3.45
CA PHE A 35 5.62 -2.91 3.14
C PHE A 35 4.77 -2.65 1.89
N LEU A 36 3.66 -1.93 2.06
CA LEU A 36 2.61 -1.76 1.05
C LEU A 36 2.88 -0.60 0.07
N GLY A 37 4.16 -0.33 -0.22
CA GLY A 37 4.57 0.68 -1.18
C GLY A 37 4.76 2.07 -0.58
N ASP A 38 5.25 2.99 -1.43
CA ASP A 38 5.75 4.31 -1.04
C ASP A 38 6.84 4.20 0.02
N ASN A 39 7.84 3.38 -0.32
CA ASN A 39 8.94 3.02 0.56
C ASN A 39 9.99 4.13 0.67
N ILE A 40 9.99 5.10 -0.26
CA ILE A 40 10.91 6.25 -0.25
C ILE A 40 10.18 7.50 -0.71
N TYR A 41 10.15 8.51 0.15
CA TYR A 41 9.67 9.83 -0.19
C TYR A 41 10.82 10.82 -0.44
N PRO A 42 10.61 11.86 -1.31
CA PRO A 42 9.40 12.13 -2.08
C PRO A 42 9.28 11.37 -3.40
N ARG A 43 10.25 10.56 -3.83
CA ARG A 43 10.32 10.01 -5.20
C ARG A 43 11.20 8.77 -5.33
N GLY A 44 11.03 7.70 -4.58
CA GLY A 44 11.80 6.48 -4.75
C GLY A 44 13.32 6.69 -4.70
N LEU A 45 14.10 5.77 -5.29
CA LEU A 45 15.56 5.83 -5.28
C LEU A 45 16.11 6.52 -6.54
N PRO A 46 16.55 7.80 -6.46
CA PRO A 46 17.05 8.55 -7.61
C PRO A 46 18.44 8.10 -8.04
N PRO A 47 18.98 8.56 -9.20
CA PRO A 47 20.34 8.25 -9.62
C PRO A 47 21.40 8.77 -8.63
N LYS A 48 22.62 8.18 -8.70
CA LYS A 48 23.70 8.45 -7.71
C LYS A 48 24.04 9.92 -7.52
N ASN A 49 23.97 10.73 -8.58
CA ASN A 49 24.34 12.16 -8.54
C ASN A 49 23.18 13.08 -8.12
N HIS A 50 22.03 12.54 -7.74
CA HIS A 50 20.88 13.34 -7.35
C HIS A 50 20.95 13.77 -5.88
N LEU A 51 20.57 15.02 -5.57
CA LEU A 51 20.63 15.59 -4.21
C LEU A 51 19.91 14.74 -3.14
N LEU A 52 18.81 14.09 -3.51
CA LEU A 52 18.02 13.26 -2.60
C LEU A 52 18.49 11.80 -2.51
N ARG A 53 19.61 11.44 -3.19
CA ARG A 53 20.09 10.05 -3.21
C ARG A 53 20.45 9.54 -1.84
N LYS A 54 21.22 10.31 -1.10
CA LYS A 54 21.66 9.93 0.26
C LYS A 54 20.47 9.75 1.20
N ASP A 55 19.53 10.69 1.21
CA ASP A 55 18.34 10.60 2.06
C ASP A 55 17.49 9.34 1.74
N ALA A 56 17.39 9.00 0.45
CA ALA A 56 16.70 7.80 0.00
C ALA A 56 17.40 6.51 0.45
N GLU A 57 18.72 6.43 0.32
CA GLU A 57 19.52 5.31 0.83
C GLU A 57 19.44 5.19 2.34
N ASP A 58 19.53 6.30 3.06
CA ASP A 58 19.43 6.33 4.52
C ASP A 58 18.04 5.83 4.99
N THR A 59 17.00 6.12 4.22
CA THR A 59 15.66 5.56 4.48
C THR A 59 15.65 4.05 4.37
N LEU A 60 16.21 3.46 3.31
CA LEU A 60 16.26 2.01 3.12
C LEU A 60 17.16 1.31 4.16
N LYS A 61 18.30 1.93 4.51
CA LYS A 61 19.18 1.44 5.60
C LYS A 61 18.47 1.45 6.95
N ALA A 62 17.58 2.43 7.18
CA ALA A 62 16.80 2.50 8.39
C ALA A 62 15.80 1.35 8.55
N TYR A 63 15.17 0.90 7.45
CA TYR A 63 14.39 -0.34 7.47
C TYR A 63 15.26 -1.52 7.88
N LYS A 64 16.42 -1.70 7.21
CA LYS A 64 17.33 -2.82 7.54
C LYS A 64 17.73 -2.83 9.01
N GLU A 65 18.11 -1.67 9.55
CA GLU A 65 18.49 -1.55 10.98
C GLU A 65 17.31 -1.85 11.91
N SER A 66 16.11 -1.33 11.60
CA SER A 66 14.92 -1.59 12.41
C SER A 66 14.49 -3.06 12.42
N LEU A 67 14.81 -3.79 11.34
CA LEU A 67 14.40 -5.19 11.14
C LEU A 67 15.54 -6.19 11.42
N LYS A 68 16.68 -5.77 11.96
CA LYS A 68 17.87 -6.63 12.13
C LYS A 68 17.64 -7.88 12.98
N ASP A 69 16.74 -7.79 13.97
CA ASP A 69 16.42 -8.89 14.90
C ASP A 69 15.15 -9.64 14.49
N TYR A 70 14.64 -9.40 13.26
CA TYR A 70 13.47 -10.06 12.72
C TYR A 70 13.89 -11.19 11.77
N HIS A 71 13.35 -12.40 12.00
CA HIS A 71 13.71 -13.62 11.27
C HIS A 71 12.60 -14.14 10.34
N GLY A 72 11.43 -13.51 10.37
CA GLY A 72 10.33 -13.83 9.46
C GLY A 72 10.51 -13.22 8.07
N LYS A 73 9.50 -13.34 7.23
CA LYS A 73 9.54 -12.86 5.85
C LYS A 73 9.35 -11.35 5.79
N VAL A 74 10.25 -10.66 5.11
CA VAL A 74 10.10 -9.23 4.78
C VAL A 74 9.81 -9.10 3.29
N VAL A 75 8.77 -8.36 2.95
CA VAL A 75 8.37 -8.13 1.56
C VAL A 75 8.04 -6.67 1.34
N PHE A 76 8.60 -6.09 0.30
CA PHE A 76 8.23 -4.76 -0.19
C PHE A 76 7.41 -4.89 -1.47
N ILE A 77 6.37 -4.06 -1.62
CA ILE A 77 5.75 -3.78 -2.91
C ILE A 77 6.03 -2.33 -3.29
N SER A 78 5.87 -2.00 -4.57
CA SER A 78 6.08 -0.63 -5.04
C SER A 78 4.82 0.22 -4.98
N GLY A 79 4.96 1.50 -4.59
CA GLY A 79 3.94 2.53 -4.70
C GLY A 79 4.27 3.57 -5.75
N ASN A 80 3.43 4.61 -5.89
CA ASN A 80 3.61 5.63 -6.91
C ASN A 80 4.85 6.51 -6.68
N HIS A 81 5.26 6.72 -5.43
CA HIS A 81 6.49 7.44 -5.13
C HIS A 81 7.74 6.64 -5.52
N ASP A 82 7.73 5.32 -5.36
CA ASP A 82 8.82 4.43 -5.76
C ASP A 82 9.04 4.48 -7.28
N TRP A 83 7.99 4.75 -8.07
CA TRP A 83 8.01 4.98 -9.51
C TRP A 83 8.17 6.46 -9.89
N ASN A 84 8.93 7.24 -9.11
CA ASN A 84 9.15 8.68 -9.33
C ASN A 84 7.85 9.47 -9.55
N LYS A 85 6.80 9.17 -8.78
CA LYS A 85 5.46 9.78 -8.91
C LYS A 85 4.84 9.63 -10.31
N GLY A 86 5.06 8.50 -10.95
CA GLY A 86 4.52 8.23 -12.27
C GLY A 86 5.16 9.06 -13.40
N ARG A 87 6.38 9.52 -13.26
CA ARG A 87 7.14 10.17 -14.33
C ARG A 87 7.64 9.15 -15.34
N LYS A 88 8.05 9.61 -16.53
CA LYS A 88 8.47 8.74 -17.64
C LYS A 88 9.61 7.79 -17.27
N ASP A 89 10.53 8.24 -16.41
CA ASP A 89 11.69 7.52 -15.89
C ASP A 89 11.40 6.67 -14.62
N GLY A 90 10.12 6.49 -14.28
CA GLY A 90 9.72 5.74 -13.10
C GLY A 90 10.24 4.30 -13.07
N TYR A 91 10.34 3.65 -14.23
CA TYR A 91 10.90 2.31 -14.34
C TYR A 91 12.38 2.25 -13.88
N ASP A 92 13.19 3.24 -14.26
CA ASP A 92 14.59 3.30 -13.83
C ASP A 92 14.72 3.48 -12.30
N TYR A 93 13.76 4.16 -11.69
CA TYR A 93 13.72 4.35 -10.23
C TYR A 93 13.42 3.05 -9.52
N ILE A 94 12.42 2.28 -10.00
CA ILE A 94 12.04 1.03 -9.35
C ILE A 94 13.13 -0.03 -9.48
N ILE A 95 13.80 -0.14 -10.65
CA ILE A 95 14.89 -1.10 -10.84
C ILE A 95 16.10 -0.75 -9.95
N ARG A 96 16.42 0.54 -9.78
CA ARG A 96 17.48 0.94 -8.84
C ARG A 96 17.13 0.64 -7.40
N GLN A 97 15.87 0.85 -7.01
CA GLN A 97 15.38 0.57 -5.67
C GLN A 97 15.39 -0.92 -5.37
N GLU A 98 14.94 -1.75 -6.31
CA GLU A 98 14.96 -3.21 -6.22
C GLU A 98 16.39 -3.72 -5.97
N LYS A 99 17.34 -3.36 -6.84
CA LYS A 99 18.74 -3.75 -6.68
C LYS A 99 19.33 -3.33 -5.33
N TYR A 100 19.05 -2.13 -4.89
CA TYR A 100 19.57 -1.63 -3.62
C TYR A 100 18.95 -2.34 -2.41
N LEU A 101 17.65 -2.67 -2.48
CA LEU A 101 16.99 -3.49 -1.46
C LEU A 101 17.57 -4.92 -1.43
N GLU A 102 17.83 -5.52 -2.60
CA GLU A 102 18.46 -6.84 -2.68
C GLU A 102 19.87 -6.85 -2.10
N GLU A 103 20.65 -5.79 -2.30
CA GLU A 103 21.97 -5.61 -1.67
C GLU A 103 21.88 -5.50 -0.13
N LEU A 104 20.82 -4.84 0.37
CA LEU A 104 20.64 -4.66 1.82
C LEU A 104 20.05 -5.90 2.51
N PHE A 105 19.12 -6.61 1.87
CA PHE A 105 18.36 -7.70 2.48
C PHE A 105 18.67 -9.05 1.82
N CYS A 106 18.02 -9.35 0.70
CA CYS A 106 18.17 -10.58 -0.07
C CYS A 106 17.49 -10.45 -1.43
N LYS A 107 17.64 -11.43 -2.31
CA LYS A 107 16.89 -11.52 -3.56
C LYS A 107 15.38 -11.60 -3.31
N ASP A 108 14.61 -11.14 -4.27
CA ASP A 108 13.14 -11.18 -4.28
C ASP A 108 12.50 -10.47 -3.08
N ILE A 109 13.16 -9.45 -2.55
CA ILE A 109 12.66 -8.63 -1.43
C ILE A 109 11.61 -7.62 -1.88
N LEU A 110 11.71 -7.08 -3.12
CA LEU A 110 10.74 -6.20 -3.76
C LEU A 110 9.94 -7.00 -4.80
N LEU A 111 8.66 -7.19 -4.55
CA LEU A 111 7.80 -8.00 -5.39
C LEU A 111 6.56 -7.22 -5.87
N PRO A 112 6.06 -7.48 -7.07
CA PRO A 112 6.64 -8.28 -8.16
C PRO A 112 7.96 -7.71 -8.65
N SER A 113 8.95 -8.61 -8.88
CA SER A 113 10.31 -8.23 -9.29
C SER A 113 10.34 -7.58 -10.67
N ASN A 114 11.42 -6.87 -10.98
CA ASN A 114 11.66 -6.18 -12.26
C ASN A 114 10.59 -5.13 -12.61
N GLY A 115 9.84 -4.63 -11.63
CA GLY A 115 8.72 -3.74 -11.86
C GLY A 115 7.55 -4.37 -12.61
N CYS A 116 7.49 -5.69 -12.74
CA CYS A 116 6.42 -6.44 -13.43
C CYS A 116 5.05 -6.25 -12.78
N PRO A 117 3.93 -6.51 -13.49
CA PRO A 117 2.59 -6.39 -12.92
C PRO A 117 2.29 -7.44 -11.84
N GLY A 118 2.96 -8.58 -11.85
CA GLY A 118 2.66 -9.77 -11.04
C GLY A 118 1.71 -10.73 -11.77
N PRO A 119 0.93 -11.56 -11.03
CA PRO A 119 1.00 -11.75 -9.60
C PRO A 119 2.27 -12.50 -9.15
N SER A 120 2.79 -12.15 -7.98
CA SER A 120 3.82 -12.91 -7.27
C SER A 120 3.25 -13.54 -6.02
N VAL A 121 3.65 -14.76 -5.69
CA VAL A 121 3.10 -15.53 -4.54
C VAL A 121 4.18 -15.71 -3.48
N VAL A 122 3.82 -15.38 -2.25
CA VAL A 122 4.63 -15.67 -1.07
C VAL A 122 3.81 -16.53 -0.11
N GLN A 123 4.22 -17.77 0.07
CA GLN A 123 3.62 -18.64 1.08
C GLN A 123 4.10 -18.19 2.46
N ILE A 124 3.20 -17.80 3.34
CA ILE A 124 3.56 -17.42 4.72
C ILE A 124 3.73 -18.69 5.54
N ASN A 125 2.70 -19.50 5.54
CA ASN A 125 2.65 -20.85 6.11
C ASN A 125 1.64 -21.70 5.33
N ASP A 126 1.22 -22.83 5.89
CA ASP A 126 0.24 -23.72 5.25
C ASP A 126 -1.17 -23.13 5.19
N GLU A 127 -1.51 -22.20 6.07
CA GLU A 127 -2.84 -21.60 6.21
C GLU A 127 -2.99 -20.30 5.39
N VAL A 128 -1.89 -19.55 5.18
CA VAL A 128 -1.93 -18.18 4.65
C VAL A 128 -1.08 -18.03 3.39
N CYS A 129 -1.72 -17.57 2.32
CA CYS A 129 -1.08 -17.21 1.06
C CYS A 129 -1.13 -15.70 0.83
N LEU A 130 0.01 -15.08 0.55
CA LEU A 130 0.13 -13.68 0.16
C LEU A 130 0.38 -13.59 -1.35
N ILE A 131 -0.52 -12.88 -2.05
CA ILE A 131 -0.45 -12.62 -3.49
C ILE A 131 -0.17 -11.14 -3.70
N LEU A 132 0.90 -10.81 -4.38
CA LEU A 132 1.38 -9.45 -4.58
C LEU A 132 1.13 -9.00 -6.01
N ILE A 133 0.53 -7.82 -6.17
CA ILE A 133 0.25 -7.20 -7.46
C ILE A 133 0.82 -5.77 -7.49
N ASN A 134 1.40 -5.40 -8.61
CA ASN A 134 1.95 -4.06 -8.82
C ASN A 134 0.88 -3.14 -9.42
N THR A 135 0.06 -2.54 -8.56
CA THR A 135 -0.98 -1.61 -9.00
C THR A 135 -0.42 -0.36 -9.65
N GLN A 136 0.81 0.08 -9.29
CA GLN A 136 1.45 1.24 -9.90
C GLN A 136 1.84 0.98 -11.36
N TRP A 137 2.16 -0.25 -11.73
CA TRP A 137 2.36 -0.62 -13.13
C TRP A 137 1.17 -0.19 -14.02
N TRP A 138 -0.06 -0.38 -13.54
CA TRP A 138 -1.29 0.02 -14.26
C TRP A 138 -1.44 1.53 -14.38
N LEU A 139 -0.97 2.28 -13.38
CA LEU A 139 -1.12 3.73 -13.30
C LEU A 139 0.04 4.48 -13.95
N GLN A 140 1.16 3.79 -14.21
CA GLN A 140 2.35 4.36 -14.80
C GLN A 140 2.10 4.81 -16.25
N PRO A 141 2.35 6.10 -16.60
CA PRO A 141 2.22 6.59 -17.98
C PRO A 141 3.45 6.33 -18.82
N GLY A 142 4.61 6.15 -18.18
CA GLY A 142 5.88 5.84 -18.82
C GLY A 142 6.00 4.38 -19.20
N PHE A 143 7.22 3.91 -19.33
CA PHE A 143 7.51 2.53 -19.65
C PHE A 143 6.98 1.57 -18.57
N ARG A 144 6.37 0.47 -18.99
CA ARG A 144 5.83 -0.60 -18.16
C ARG A 144 6.37 -1.93 -18.65
N PRO A 145 7.23 -2.62 -17.88
CA PRO A 145 7.79 -3.90 -18.31
C PRO A 145 6.69 -4.96 -18.37
N ILE A 146 6.72 -5.77 -19.41
CA ILE A 146 5.84 -6.92 -19.59
C ILE A 146 6.52 -7.94 -20.52
N GLY A 147 6.25 -9.22 -20.32
CA GLY A 147 6.83 -10.29 -21.12
C GLY A 147 8.16 -10.80 -20.60
N LYS A 148 8.56 -11.97 -21.12
CA LYS A 148 9.75 -12.71 -20.68
C LYS A 148 11.06 -11.93 -20.82
N GLN A 149 11.17 -11.03 -21.81
CA GLN A 149 12.36 -10.19 -22.00
C GLN A 149 12.65 -9.24 -20.82
N PHE A 150 11.65 -8.98 -19.97
CA PHE A 150 11.79 -8.20 -18.73
C PHE A 150 11.71 -9.07 -17.47
N GLY A 151 11.69 -10.40 -17.62
CA GLY A 151 11.52 -11.33 -16.51
C GLY A 151 10.10 -11.39 -15.94
N CYS A 152 9.09 -10.87 -16.68
CA CYS A 152 7.70 -10.93 -16.25
C CYS A 152 7.05 -12.26 -16.63
N SER A 153 6.22 -12.79 -15.72
CA SER A 153 5.49 -14.05 -15.94
C SER A 153 4.33 -13.94 -16.92
N VAL A 154 3.92 -12.71 -17.25
CA VAL A 154 2.78 -12.42 -18.14
C VAL A 154 3.22 -11.49 -19.28
N SER A 155 2.58 -11.63 -20.46
CA SER A 155 2.92 -10.90 -21.68
C SER A 155 1.84 -9.89 -22.11
N SER A 156 0.70 -9.84 -21.40
CA SER A 156 -0.39 -8.89 -21.64
C SER A 156 -1.17 -8.57 -20.38
N GLU A 157 -1.96 -7.49 -20.43
CA GLU A 157 -2.89 -7.13 -19.36
C GLU A 157 -3.95 -8.21 -19.13
N GLU A 158 -4.40 -8.87 -20.19
CA GLU A 158 -5.39 -9.94 -20.12
C GLU A 158 -4.79 -11.19 -19.46
N GLU A 159 -3.58 -11.58 -19.85
CA GLU A 159 -2.86 -12.71 -19.27
C GLU A 159 -2.61 -12.50 -17.76
N PHE A 160 -2.36 -11.25 -17.34
CA PHE A 160 -2.25 -10.94 -15.92
C PHE A 160 -3.53 -11.32 -15.14
N PHE A 161 -4.72 -10.94 -15.63
CA PHE A 161 -5.97 -11.28 -14.96
C PHE A 161 -6.25 -12.77 -14.97
N GLN A 162 -5.96 -13.45 -16.07
CA GLN A 162 -6.06 -14.92 -16.14
C GLN A 162 -5.11 -15.58 -15.15
N GLN A 163 -3.87 -15.12 -15.07
CA GLN A 163 -2.89 -15.63 -14.10
C GLN A 163 -3.28 -15.33 -12.64
N LEU A 164 -3.86 -14.15 -12.38
CA LEU A 164 -4.38 -13.81 -11.07
C LEU A 164 -5.50 -14.78 -10.65
N VAL A 165 -6.47 -15.05 -11.53
CA VAL A 165 -7.55 -16.02 -11.27
C VAL A 165 -6.98 -17.42 -11.02
N LYS A 166 -6.07 -17.91 -11.87
CA LYS A 166 -5.39 -19.20 -11.66
C LYS A 166 -4.67 -19.28 -10.31
N THR A 167 -4.01 -18.18 -9.93
CA THR A 167 -3.29 -18.11 -8.64
C THR A 167 -4.24 -18.13 -7.45
N LEU A 168 -5.37 -17.42 -7.54
CA LEU A 168 -6.42 -17.43 -6.52
C LEU A 168 -7.04 -18.81 -6.38
N ASP A 169 -7.37 -19.48 -7.50
CA ASP A 169 -7.95 -20.83 -7.52
C ASP A 169 -7.01 -21.87 -6.90
N ALA A 170 -5.73 -21.82 -7.26
CA ALA A 170 -4.70 -22.73 -6.73
C ALA A 170 -4.51 -22.60 -5.21
N ASN A 171 -4.86 -21.45 -4.63
CA ASN A 171 -4.71 -21.17 -3.20
C ASN A 171 -6.07 -21.04 -2.48
N ARG A 172 -7.19 -21.45 -3.11
CA ARG A 172 -8.55 -21.27 -2.56
C ARG A 172 -8.75 -21.98 -1.20
N HIS A 173 -7.96 -23.00 -0.93
CA HIS A 173 -7.98 -23.74 0.34
C HIS A 173 -7.29 -23.00 1.49
N LYS A 174 -6.60 -21.89 1.20
CA LYS A 174 -5.89 -21.04 2.17
C LYS A 174 -6.62 -19.73 2.42
N ARG A 175 -6.23 -19.03 3.48
CA ARG A 175 -6.59 -17.63 3.68
C ARG A 175 -5.76 -16.75 2.73
N ILE A 176 -6.46 -16.14 1.78
CA ILE A 176 -5.81 -15.34 0.72
C ILE A 176 -5.73 -13.88 1.14
N ILE A 177 -4.51 -13.36 1.16
CA ILE A 177 -4.23 -11.94 1.29
C ILE A 177 -3.66 -11.45 -0.04
N VAL A 178 -4.37 -10.57 -0.74
CA VAL A 178 -3.84 -9.88 -1.92
C VAL A 178 -3.31 -8.52 -1.48
N ALA A 179 -2.09 -8.18 -1.83
CA ALA A 179 -1.51 -6.88 -1.52
C ALA A 179 -1.15 -6.11 -2.78
N GLY A 180 -1.56 -4.84 -2.82
CA GLY A 180 -1.22 -3.88 -3.87
C GLY A 180 -1.27 -2.47 -3.29
N HIS A 181 -0.42 -1.55 -3.77
CA HIS A 181 -0.33 -0.21 -3.16
C HIS A 181 -1.63 0.59 -3.26
N ALA A 182 -2.25 0.62 -4.44
CA ALA A 182 -3.46 1.42 -4.69
C ALA A 182 -4.73 0.71 -4.17
N PRO A 183 -5.60 1.37 -3.37
CA PRO A 183 -6.78 0.75 -2.77
C PRO A 183 -7.91 0.51 -3.79
N VAL A 184 -8.64 -0.60 -3.63
CA VAL A 184 -9.86 -0.87 -4.43
C VAL A 184 -11.04 -0.03 -3.97
N TYR A 185 -11.14 0.24 -2.67
CA TYR A 185 -12.13 1.14 -2.06
C TYR A 185 -11.42 2.10 -1.11
N SER A 186 -11.93 3.34 -0.99
CA SER A 186 -11.41 4.34 -0.06
C SER A 186 -12.48 5.34 0.36
N TYR A 187 -12.44 5.76 1.62
CA TYR A 187 -13.25 6.84 2.19
C TYR A 187 -12.39 8.09 2.48
N ALA A 188 -11.37 8.34 1.64
CA ALA A 188 -10.46 9.47 1.73
C ALA A 188 -10.35 10.22 0.38
N ILE A 189 -9.30 11.05 0.22
CA ILE A 189 -9.16 11.96 -0.91
C ILE A 189 -9.14 11.24 -2.26
N HIS A 190 -8.34 10.18 -2.40
CA HIS A 190 -8.23 9.45 -3.67
C HIS A 190 -9.49 8.64 -3.98
N GLY A 191 -10.32 8.35 -2.95
CA GLY A 191 -11.68 7.82 -3.10
C GLY A 191 -12.73 8.86 -3.51
N GLY A 192 -12.33 10.10 -3.79
CA GLY A 192 -13.25 11.19 -4.16
C GLY A 192 -14.08 11.71 -2.99
N ARG A 193 -13.61 11.54 -1.75
CA ARG A 193 -14.29 12.00 -0.54
C ARG A 193 -13.69 13.32 -0.05
N TYR A 194 -14.47 14.40 -0.14
CA TYR A 194 -14.03 15.75 0.17
C TYR A 194 -14.86 16.36 1.31
N LYS A 195 -14.17 17.08 2.23
CA LYS A 195 -14.81 17.88 3.27
C LYS A 195 -15.33 19.19 2.66
N LEU A 196 -16.37 19.79 3.26
CA LEU A 196 -16.95 21.07 2.81
C LEU A 196 -15.87 22.16 2.61
N ARG A 197 -14.86 22.21 3.50
CA ARG A 197 -13.74 23.16 3.36
C ARG A 197 -12.98 23.04 2.02
N HIS A 198 -12.92 21.85 1.40
CA HIS A 198 -12.24 21.67 0.11
C HIS A 198 -13.04 22.22 -1.05
N HIS A 199 -14.35 22.40 -0.88
CA HIS A 199 -15.21 23.09 -1.84
C HIS A 199 -15.08 24.61 -1.71
N MET A 200 -14.82 25.14 -0.52
CA MET A 200 -14.57 26.56 -0.31
C MET A 200 -13.12 26.97 -0.55
N PHE A 201 -12.17 26.11 -0.17
CA PHE A 201 -10.73 26.35 -0.23
C PHE A 201 -10.04 25.20 -0.99
N PRO A 202 -10.23 25.05 -2.31
CA PRO A 202 -9.82 23.86 -3.06
C PRO A 202 -8.32 23.63 -3.05
N LEU A 203 -7.51 24.67 -2.95
CA LEU A 203 -6.06 24.55 -2.89
C LEU A 203 -5.54 23.84 -1.62
N THR A 204 -6.37 23.77 -0.57
CA THR A 204 -6.05 23.01 0.65
C THR A 204 -5.96 21.50 0.42
N ILE A 205 -6.43 21.00 -0.72
CA ILE A 205 -6.24 19.60 -1.17
C ILE A 205 -4.75 19.31 -1.39
N TYR A 206 -4.01 20.26 -1.94
CA TYR A 206 -2.59 20.15 -2.25
C TYR A 206 -1.70 20.73 -1.16
N HIS A 207 -2.09 21.86 -0.58
CA HIS A 207 -1.29 22.60 0.38
C HIS A 207 -2.11 22.99 1.61
N LYS A 208 -1.82 22.39 2.77
CA LYS A 208 -2.62 22.53 4.01
C LYS A 208 -2.90 23.98 4.44
N ARG A 209 -2.07 24.94 4.04
CA ARG A 209 -2.16 26.37 4.40
C ARG A 209 -2.72 27.27 3.28
N ALA A 210 -3.06 26.71 2.12
CA ALA A 210 -3.55 27.51 0.98
C ALA A 210 -5.06 27.81 1.09
N TYR A 211 -5.41 28.67 2.02
CA TYR A 211 -6.79 29.09 2.29
C TYR A 211 -7.24 30.24 1.38
N LEU A 212 -7.10 30.10 0.05
CA LEU A 212 -7.68 31.02 -0.92
C LEU A 212 -9.18 30.67 -1.09
N PRO A 213 -10.11 31.54 -0.69
CA PRO A 213 -11.54 31.26 -0.84
C PRO A 213 -11.94 31.40 -2.32
N LEU A 214 -12.59 30.37 -2.85
CA LEU A 214 -13.12 30.34 -4.20
C LEU A 214 -14.60 29.87 -4.13
N PRO A 215 -15.50 30.71 -3.61
CA PRO A 215 -16.91 30.35 -3.51
C PRO A 215 -17.47 30.00 -4.90
N LEU A 216 -18.39 29.06 -4.96
CA LEU A 216 -19.03 28.51 -6.18
C LEU A 216 -18.06 27.70 -7.05
N ILE A 217 -16.98 28.32 -7.58
CA ILE A 217 -16.01 27.66 -8.47
C ILE A 217 -15.05 26.72 -7.74
N GLY A 218 -14.86 26.89 -6.44
CA GLY A 218 -13.98 26.02 -5.64
C GLY A 218 -14.41 24.55 -5.61
N SER A 219 -15.70 24.28 -5.89
CA SER A 219 -16.21 22.91 -6.02
C SER A 219 -15.74 22.20 -7.30
N LEU A 220 -15.29 22.92 -8.32
CA LEU A 220 -14.88 22.33 -9.60
C LEU A 220 -13.74 21.33 -9.42
N LEU A 221 -12.75 21.66 -8.58
CA LEU A 221 -11.61 20.77 -8.34
C LEU A 221 -12.00 19.47 -7.59
N PRO A 222 -12.69 19.50 -6.45
CA PRO A 222 -13.23 18.29 -5.81
C PRO A 222 -14.12 17.45 -6.73
N LEU A 223 -15.02 18.09 -7.51
CA LEU A 223 -15.90 17.39 -8.45
C LEU A 223 -15.12 16.77 -9.60
N TYR A 224 -14.16 17.50 -10.21
CA TYR A 224 -13.28 16.95 -11.23
C TYR A 224 -12.56 15.69 -10.71
N ARG A 225 -11.92 15.77 -9.53
CA ARG A 225 -11.21 14.64 -8.95
C ARG A 225 -12.14 13.49 -8.58
N LYS A 226 -13.37 13.76 -8.18
CA LYS A 226 -14.37 12.74 -7.84
C LYS A 226 -14.88 11.96 -9.05
N TYR A 227 -15.06 12.62 -10.19
CA TYR A 227 -15.71 12.02 -11.37
C TYR A 227 -14.74 11.65 -12.50
N PHE A 228 -13.70 12.44 -12.71
CA PHE A 228 -12.68 12.23 -13.75
C PHE A 228 -11.36 11.75 -13.19
N GLY A 229 -10.97 12.23 -12.01
CA GLY A 229 -9.79 11.81 -11.26
C GLY A 229 -8.47 12.37 -11.80
N ALA A 230 -7.59 12.78 -10.88
CA ALA A 230 -6.17 12.82 -11.17
C ALA A 230 -5.65 11.37 -11.25
N ARG A 231 -4.46 11.16 -11.81
CA ARG A 231 -3.91 9.81 -12.08
C ARG A 231 -3.93 8.86 -10.86
N GLU A 232 -3.76 9.41 -9.67
CA GLU A 232 -3.73 8.67 -8.40
C GLU A 232 -5.13 8.47 -7.78
N ASP A 233 -6.18 9.03 -8.40
CA ASP A 233 -7.55 8.94 -7.90
C ASP A 233 -8.28 7.73 -8.49
N ILE A 234 -9.12 7.08 -7.68
CA ILE A 234 -9.95 5.93 -8.07
C ILE A 234 -10.83 6.22 -9.30
N ALA A 235 -11.21 7.48 -9.52
CA ALA A 235 -12.02 7.91 -10.65
C ALA A 235 -11.24 7.98 -11.98
N HIS A 236 -9.90 8.03 -11.97
CA HIS A 236 -9.10 8.07 -13.20
C HIS A 236 -9.36 6.84 -14.07
N PRO A 237 -9.53 6.96 -15.40
CA PRO A 237 -9.97 5.86 -16.26
C PRO A 237 -9.15 4.57 -16.13
N ARG A 238 -7.81 4.65 -16.12
CA ARG A 238 -6.95 3.47 -15.95
C ARG A 238 -7.14 2.80 -14.59
N TYR A 239 -7.21 3.60 -13.50
CA TYR A 239 -7.42 3.09 -12.17
C TYR A 239 -8.80 2.47 -12.02
N ARG A 240 -9.83 3.13 -12.56
CA ARG A 240 -11.19 2.63 -12.58
C ARG A 240 -11.30 1.28 -13.31
N ASN A 241 -10.61 1.12 -14.46
CA ASN A 241 -10.58 -0.13 -15.19
C ASN A 241 -9.95 -1.28 -14.39
N LEU A 242 -8.72 -1.08 -13.87
CA LEU A 242 -8.07 -2.04 -12.97
C LEU A 242 -8.99 -2.42 -11.80
N ARG A 243 -9.52 -1.42 -11.13
CA ARG A 243 -10.39 -1.59 -9.97
C ARG A 243 -11.67 -2.39 -10.29
N HIS A 244 -12.30 -2.16 -11.43
CA HIS A 244 -13.50 -2.92 -11.84
C HIS A 244 -13.15 -4.38 -12.02
N LYS A 245 -12.11 -4.70 -12.78
CA LYS A 245 -11.65 -6.07 -13.00
C LYS A 245 -11.28 -6.78 -11.69
N LEU A 246 -10.53 -6.11 -10.80
CA LEU A 246 -10.20 -6.67 -9.48
C LEU A 246 -11.45 -6.95 -8.63
N LYS A 247 -12.42 -6.04 -8.61
CA LYS A 247 -13.68 -6.24 -7.90
C LYS A 247 -14.48 -7.44 -8.42
N ASP A 248 -14.57 -7.58 -9.73
CA ASP A 248 -15.32 -8.67 -10.36
C ASP A 248 -14.65 -10.02 -10.09
N ILE A 249 -13.31 -10.06 -10.07
CA ILE A 249 -12.56 -11.24 -9.67
C ILE A 249 -12.77 -11.52 -8.16
N PHE A 250 -12.51 -10.55 -7.28
CA PHE A 250 -12.54 -10.77 -5.82
C PHE A 250 -13.92 -11.20 -5.30
N LYS A 251 -15.02 -10.79 -5.94
CA LYS A 251 -16.37 -11.26 -5.58
C LYS A 251 -16.52 -12.78 -5.64
N GLN A 252 -15.68 -13.48 -6.43
CA GLN A 252 -15.71 -14.92 -6.58
C GLN A 252 -14.95 -15.67 -5.46
N TYR A 253 -14.29 -14.91 -4.56
CA TYR A 253 -13.46 -15.41 -3.47
C TYR A 253 -13.88 -14.78 -2.13
N PRO A 254 -15.03 -15.19 -1.55
CA PRO A 254 -15.50 -14.67 -0.26
C PRO A 254 -14.46 -14.87 0.85
N GLY A 255 -14.31 -13.87 1.72
CA GLY A 255 -13.32 -13.89 2.80
C GLY A 255 -11.92 -13.45 2.37
N LEU A 256 -11.71 -13.07 1.09
CA LEU A 256 -10.45 -12.52 0.62
C LEU A 256 -10.15 -11.19 1.34
N ILE A 257 -8.87 -11.01 1.70
CA ILE A 257 -8.36 -9.77 2.27
C ILE A 257 -7.55 -9.05 1.21
N TYR A 258 -7.90 -7.80 0.90
CA TYR A 258 -7.09 -6.91 0.07
C TYR A 258 -6.40 -5.86 0.93
N ALA A 259 -5.08 -5.85 0.95
CA ALA A 259 -4.26 -4.91 1.73
C ALA A 259 -3.63 -3.84 0.82
N SER A 260 -3.68 -2.57 1.25
CA SER A 260 -3.14 -1.45 0.47
C SER A 260 -2.61 -0.32 1.35
N GLY A 261 -1.82 0.58 0.73
CA GLY A 261 -1.37 1.85 1.29
C GLY A 261 -2.06 3.04 0.65
N HIS A 262 -1.25 4.03 0.17
CA HIS A 262 -1.62 5.17 -0.66
C HIS A 262 -2.44 6.28 0.02
N GLU A 263 -3.38 5.96 0.88
CA GLU A 263 -4.31 6.92 1.49
C GLU A 263 -3.84 7.39 2.87
N HIS A 264 -2.67 7.43 3.22
CA HIS A 264 -2.06 7.99 4.44
C HIS A 264 -2.98 7.99 5.69
N ASN A 265 -3.69 6.88 5.91
CA ASN A 265 -4.57 6.63 7.04
C ASN A 265 -4.81 5.13 7.20
N LEU A 266 -5.64 4.75 8.17
CA LEU A 266 -5.99 3.37 8.46
C LEU A 266 -7.48 3.19 8.20
N GLN A 267 -7.87 2.20 7.36
CA GLN A 267 -9.28 1.91 7.08
C GLN A 267 -9.51 0.39 7.04
N HIS A 268 -10.64 -0.06 7.57
CA HIS A 268 -11.21 -1.37 7.33
C HIS A 268 -12.57 -1.21 6.67
N ILE A 269 -12.68 -1.72 5.45
CA ILE A 269 -13.88 -1.64 4.61
C ILE A 269 -14.32 -3.07 4.32
N VAL A 270 -15.61 -3.37 4.48
CA VAL A 270 -16.20 -4.68 4.15
C VAL A 270 -17.16 -4.50 3.00
N LYS A 271 -16.93 -5.24 1.93
CA LYS A 271 -17.79 -5.21 0.73
C LYS A 271 -17.76 -6.56 0.02
N ASP A 272 -18.93 -7.02 -0.40
CA ASP A 272 -19.12 -8.27 -1.15
C ASP A 272 -18.43 -9.46 -0.43
N HIS A 273 -18.60 -9.57 0.90
CA HIS A 273 -18.01 -10.58 1.80
C HIS A 273 -16.47 -10.57 1.84
N ASN A 274 -15.81 -9.51 1.37
CA ASN A 274 -14.37 -9.35 1.37
C ASN A 274 -13.94 -8.17 2.26
N HIS A 275 -12.69 -8.23 2.73
CA HIS A 275 -12.10 -7.23 3.60
C HIS A 275 -11.06 -6.41 2.85
N PHE A 276 -11.22 -5.09 2.86
CA PHE A 276 -10.28 -4.15 2.24
C PHE A 276 -9.63 -3.33 3.35
N LEU A 277 -8.33 -3.55 3.54
CA LEU A 277 -7.55 -2.90 4.58
C LEU A 277 -6.64 -1.85 3.94
N ILE A 278 -6.74 -0.61 4.40
CA ILE A 278 -5.78 0.44 4.05
C ILE A 278 -4.90 0.66 5.26
N SER A 279 -3.62 0.39 5.13
CA SER A 279 -2.60 0.55 6.15
C SER A 279 -1.52 1.52 5.71
N GLY A 280 -1.92 2.72 5.29
CA GLY A 280 -1.06 3.74 4.68
C GLY A 280 -0.61 4.85 5.64
N ALA A 281 -0.58 4.58 6.94
CA ALA A 281 -0.25 5.58 7.95
C ALA A 281 1.18 5.46 8.52
N GLY A 282 2.11 4.89 7.74
CA GLY A 282 3.48 4.63 8.18
C GLY A 282 4.30 5.90 8.46
N SER A 283 4.16 6.95 7.64
CA SER A 283 4.95 8.18 7.83
C SER A 283 4.22 9.46 7.46
N LYS A 284 3.00 9.36 6.95
CA LYS A 284 2.16 10.52 6.56
C LYS A 284 0.73 10.35 6.99
N LEU A 285 0.04 11.47 7.22
CA LEU A 285 -1.35 11.45 7.66
C LEU A 285 -2.25 12.32 6.79
N LYS A 286 -3.34 11.73 6.29
CA LYS A 286 -4.49 12.38 5.68
C LYS A 286 -5.77 11.92 6.37
N TYR A 287 -6.84 12.70 6.26
CA TYR A 287 -8.12 12.36 6.88
C TYR A 287 -8.79 11.16 6.18
N VAL A 288 -9.69 10.52 6.92
CA VAL A 288 -10.69 9.58 6.42
C VAL A 288 -12.06 10.09 6.85
N LEU A 289 -13.09 9.98 6.00
CA LEU A 289 -14.48 10.30 6.37
C LEU A 289 -15.15 9.07 6.98
N GLN A 290 -15.97 9.30 7.99
CA GLN A 290 -16.63 8.23 8.77
C GLN A 290 -18.05 7.89 8.26
N ASP A 291 -18.50 8.51 7.18
CA ASP A 291 -19.87 8.41 6.63
C ASP A 291 -20.07 7.23 5.67
N GLY A 292 -19.16 6.29 5.64
CA GLY A 292 -19.14 5.20 4.69
C GLY A 292 -19.96 3.98 5.11
N LYS A 293 -21.01 3.61 4.39
CA LYS A 293 -21.87 2.43 4.68
C LYS A 293 -21.08 1.12 4.88
N ASN A 294 -19.98 0.95 4.15
CA ASN A 294 -19.14 -0.25 4.21
C ASN A 294 -17.87 -0.06 5.07
N LEU A 295 -17.64 1.13 5.61
CA LEU A 295 -16.52 1.43 6.49
C LEU A 295 -16.81 0.85 7.88
N ARG A 296 -15.98 -0.05 8.36
CA ARG A 296 -16.04 -0.62 9.71
C ARG A 296 -15.16 0.14 10.68
N PHE A 297 -14.04 0.65 10.17
CA PHE A 297 -13.09 1.42 10.95
C PHE A 297 -12.35 2.41 10.05
N GLY A 298 -12.09 3.62 10.56
CA GLY A 298 -11.30 4.63 9.87
C GLY A 298 -10.58 5.52 10.88
N LEU A 299 -9.25 5.69 10.71
CA LEU A 299 -8.45 6.46 11.66
C LEU A 299 -7.33 7.23 10.96
N LYS A 300 -7.07 8.45 11.44
CA LYS A 300 -5.98 9.32 11.00
C LYS A 300 -4.92 9.41 12.10
N GLU A 301 -4.22 8.33 12.36
CA GLU A 301 -3.08 8.27 13.28
C GLU A 301 -1.96 7.42 12.69
N TYR A 302 -0.72 7.65 13.10
CA TYR A 302 0.42 6.84 12.70
C TYR A 302 0.31 5.43 13.26
N GLY A 303 0.39 4.42 12.40
CA GLY A 303 0.22 3.04 12.81
C GLY A 303 0.11 2.07 11.63
N PHE A 304 -0.34 0.86 11.94
CA PHE A 304 -0.36 -0.27 11.01
C PHE A 304 -1.44 -1.29 11.38
N PHE A 305 -1.72 -2.23 10.46
CA PHE A 305 -2.53 -3.42 10.74
C PHE A 305 -1.64 -4.61 11.09
N LYS A 306 -1.97 -5.29 12.21
CA LYS A 306 -1.51 -6.65 12.52
C LYS A 306 -2.62 -7.63 12.15
N LEU A 307 -2.30 -8.63 11.32
CA LEU A 307 -3.15 -9.80 11.10
C LEU A 307 -2.56 -10.99 11.85
N LYS A 308 -3.39 -11.74 12.54
CA LYS A 308 -3.02 -12.99 13.19
C LYS A 308 -3.98 -14.09 12.72
N CYS A 309 -3.41 -15.15 12.13
CA CYS A 309 -4.13 -16.38 11.84
C CYS A 309 -3.97 -17.35 13.02
N ASP A 310 -5.04 -17.97 13.47
CA ASP A 310 -4.98 -19.04 14.47
C ASP A 310 -4.92 -20.41 13.79
N GLU A 311 -4.76 -21.48 14.57
CA GLU A 311 -4.68 -22.87 14.11
C GLU A 311 -5.95 -23.34 13.39
N GLY A 312 -7.08 -22.65 13.54
CA GLY A 312 -8.34 -22.91 12.82
C GLY A 312 -8.50 -22.11 11.53
N GLY A 313 -7.45 -21.38 11.10
CA GLY A 313 -7.49 -20.54 9.90
C GLY A 313 -8.31 -19.25 10.07
N LYS A 314 -8.67 -18.86 11.30
CA LYS A 314 -9.40 -17.63 11.60
C LYS A 314 -8.43 -16.45 11.64
N ILE A 315 -8.75 -15.37 10.92
CA ILE A 315 -7.90 -14.19 10.94
C ILE A 315 -8.50 -13.10 11.83
N THR A 316 -7.70 -12.63 12.78
CA THR A 316 -7.96 -11.43 13.57
C THR A 316 -7.15 -10.27 13.00
N ALA A 317 -7.81 -9.15 12.71
CA ALA A 317 -7.17 -7.88 12.38
C ALA A 317 -7.15 -6.96 13.60
N ALA A 318 -6.00 -6.36 13.87
CA ALA A 318 -5.81 -5.36 14.91
C ALA A 318 -5.10 -4.13 14.35
N VAL A 319 -5.50 -2.93 14.80
CA VAL A 319 -4.82 -1.66 14.48
C VAL A 319 -4.09 -1.19 15.70
N TRP A 320 -2.78 -1.03 15.54
CA TRP A 320 -1.89 -0.44 16.52
C TRP A 320 -1.41 0.93 16.04
N VAL A 321 -1.39 1.90 16.94
CA VAL A 321 -0.92 3.26 16.68
C VAL A 321 0.19 3.65 17.62
N VAL A 322 1.03 4.57 17.15
CA VAL A 322 2.09 5.16 17.98
C VAL A 322 1.47 5.90 19.17
N SER A 323 2.03 5.69 20.34
CA SER A 323 1.62 6.37 21.58
C SER A 323 2.82 7.03 22.24
N LYS A 324 2.68 8.33 22.56
CA LYS A 324 3.76 9.08 23.20
C LYS A 324 4.13 8.45 24.55
N GLY A 325 5.42 8.15 24.72
CA GLY A 325 5.96 7.54 25.95
C GLY A 325 5.67 6.05 26.11
N ASN A 326 5.08 5.40 25.10
CA ASN A 326 4.87 3.95 25.10
C ASN A 326 5.31 3.34 23.75
N PRO A 327 6.49 2.73 23.67
CA PRO A 327 6.99 2.09 22.44
C PRO A 327 6.06 0.98 21.91
N ALA A 328 5.33 0.28 22.79
CA ALA A 328 4.34 -0.71 22.38
C ALA A 328 3.08 -0.08 21.75
N GLY A 329 2.95 1.25 21.74
CA GLY A 329 1.82 1.93 21.15
C GLY A 329 0.49 1.68 21.86
N LYS A 330 -0.62 1.86 21.12
CA LYS A 330 -1.99 1.69 21.61
C LYS A 330 -2.82 0.89 20.61
N LEU A 331 -3.57 -0.08 21.12
CA LEU A 331 -4.59 -0.80 20.35
C LEU A 331 -5.82 0.10 20.15
N MET A 332 -6.18 0.36 18.88
CA MET A 332 -7.32 1.21 18.54
C MET A 332 -8.51 0.43 17.98
N TYR A 333 -8.25 -0.73 17.39
CA TYR A 333 -9.27 -1.55 16.77
C TYR A 333 -8.87 -3.02 16.78
N LYS A 334 -9.83 -3.92 16.98
CA LYS A 334 -9.64 -5.37 16.86
C LYS A 334 -10.93 -6.00 16.37
N THR A 335 -10.86 -6.89 15.39
CA THR A 335 -12.01 -7.61 14.85
C THR A 335 -11.57 -8.93 14.20
N GLU A 336 -12.49 -9.90 14.15
CA GLU A 336 -12.31 -11.07 13.31
C GLU A 336 -12.68 -10.72 11.86
N LEU A 337 -11.94 -11.32 10.93
CA LEU A 337 -12.22 -11.26 9.50
C LEU A 337 -12.81 -12.60 9.08
N SER A 338 -14.14 -12.63 9.02
CA SER A 338 -14.92 -13.81 8.66
C SER A 338 -15.28 -13.86 7.19
#